data_bda2d5881c639746d92a15b9827cb312
#
_entry.id   bda2d5881c639746d92a15b9827cb312
#
_cell.length_a   1.000
_cell.length_b   1.000
_cell.length_c   1.000
_cell.angle_alpha   90.00
_cell.angle_beta   90.00
_cell.angle_gamma   90.00
#
_symmetry.space_group_name_H-M   'P 1'
#
loop_
_entity.id
_entity.type
_entity.pdbx_description
1 polymer ?
#
loop_
_entity_poly.entity_id
_entity_poly.type
_entity_poly.pdbx_seq_one_letter_code
_entity_poly.pdbx_strand_id
1 'polypeptide(L)'
;MSAPASLLAVFAHPDDEALRCGGTLALYAARGARVHLICLTRGEAGRNTDPSLGDVNLPAQREQELRSACATLGIQPPIFLGYHDSGRGDRLRRDDPLAAINADPGRMERQILEVIERTHPQILLTFDPHGMYGHPDHLIAHRVATAAYASSGFRQVRVQRLFYTVQSREEMLRLQSGRSLGVLEGLEPETYAVCDCTIAARIDIRAHAAQKRAALFAHRTQTGPLSTLGTLTDEQFAPLMAAETFSLGGIRSPVPQYPMDDLFAGLDVEFHAEVCGEEVRGGSAQEQFA
;
A
#
# COMPACT_ATOMS: atom_id res chain seq x y z
N MET A 1 -6.84 29.00 4.70
CA MET A 1 -5.98 28.36 3.68
C MET A 1 -6.21 26.88 3.81
N SER A 2 -6.58 26.21 2.71
CA SER A 2 -6.76 24.76 2.64
C SER A 2 -5.45 24.06 2.97
N ALA A 3 -5.53 22.86 3.55
CA ALA A 3 -4.34 22.09 3.86
C ALA A 3 -3.83 21.36 2.60
N PRO A 4 -2.50 21.16 2.44
CA PRO A 4 -1.97 20.35 1.36
C PRO A 4 -2.55 18.93 1.42
N ALA A 5 -2.98 18.38 0.29
CA ALA A 5 -3.49 17.02 0.20
C ALA A 5 -2.39 16.04 0.59
N SER A 6 -2.70 15.13 1.53
CA SER A 6 -1.76 14.13 2.03
C SER A 6 -2.49 12.81 2.32
N LEU A 7 -1.87 11.71 1.90
CA LEU A 7 -2.36 10.34 2.05
C LEU A 7 -1.27 9.49 2.68
N LEU A 8 -1.65 8.64 3.64
CA LEU A 8 -0.78 7.65 4.25
C LEU A 8 -1.34 6.25 4.00
N ALA A 9 -0.55 5.38 3.39
CA ALA A 9 -0.83 3.96 3.27
C ALA A 9 -0.02 3.17 4.31
N VAL A 10 -0.62 2.15 4.93
CA VAL A 10 0.01 1.27 5.93
C VAL A 10 -0.19 -0.17 5.50
N PHE A 11 0.90 -0.83 5.10
CA PHE A 11 0.90 -2.20 4.64
C PHE A 11 1.96 -3.05 5.34
N ALA A 12 1.87 -4.35 5.19
CA ALA A 12 2.70 -5.31 5.91
C ALA A 12 4.05 -5.56 5.23
N HIS A 13 4.02 -5.82 3.92
CA HIS A 13 5.18 -6.30 3.16
C HIS A 13 5.44 -5.45 1.93
N PRO A 14 6.69 -5.42 1.43
CA PRO A 14 6.99 -4.90 0.09
C PRO A 14 6.23 -5.70 -0.97
N ASP A 15 5.41 -5.06 -1.77
CA ASP A 15 4.51 -5.50 -2.86
C ASP A 15 3.02 -5.23 -2.61
N ASP A 16 2.58 -5.17 -1.35
CA ASP A 16 1.19 -4.93 -0.97
C ASP A 16 0.65 -3.62 -1.55
N GLU A 17 1.45 -2.55 -1.49
CA GLU A 17 1.07 -1.22 -1.97
C GLU A 17 0.77 -1.21 -3.47
N ALA A 18 1.63 -1.86 -4.26
CA ALA A 18 1.51 -1.91 -5.71
C ALA A 18 0.33 -2.77 -6.14
N LEU A 19 0.15 -3.92 -5.48
CA LEU A 19 -0.94 -4.84 -5.78
C LEU A 19 -2.29 -4.24 -5.39
N ARG A 20 -2.40 -3.68 -4.18
CA ARG A 20 -3.69 -3.30 -3.57
C ARG A 20 -4.22 -1.94 -4.02
N CYS A 21 -3.34 -0.95 -4.16
CA CYS A 21 -3.78 0.41 -4.45
C CYS A 21 -2.75 1.24 -5.25
N GLY A 22 -1.81 0.58 -5.94
CA GLY A 22 -0.73 1.27 -6.64
C GLY A 22 -1.21 2.30 -7.65
N GLY A 23 -2.30 2.03 -8.38
CA GLY A 23 -2.90 2.99 -9.31
C GLY A 23 -3.47 4.21 -8.61
N THR A 24 -4.14 4.01 -7.46
CA THR A 24 -4.68 5.10 -6.63
C THR A 24 -3.56 5.95 -6.04
N LEU A 25 -2.47 5.31 -5.54
CA LEU A 25 -1.31 6.04 -5.02
C LEU A 25 -0.67 6.90 -6.11
N ALA A 26 -0.47 6.33 -7.32
CA ALA A 26 0.06 7.06 -8.48
C ALA A 26 -0.86 8.21 -8.94
N LEU A 27 -2.16 7.97 -8.97
CA LEU A 27 -3.16 9.00 -9.31
C LEU A 27 -3.05 10.21 -8.38
N TYR A 28 -3.01 10.00 -7.07
CA TYR A 28 -2.94 11.11 -6.12
C TYR A 28 -1.57 11.78 -6.12
N ALA A 29 -0.48 11.04 -6.29
CA ALA A 29 0.84 11.63 -6.49
C ALA A 29 0.89 12.53 -7.73
N ALA A 30 0.35 12.06 -8.87
CA ALA A 30 0.27 12.84 -10.11
C ALA A 30 -0.62 14.10 -9.99
N ARG A 31 -1.64 14.06 -9.10
CA ARG A 31 -2.48 15.22 -8.77
C ARG A 31 -1.79 16.20 -7.83
N GLY A 32 -0.62 15.86 -7.28
CA GLY A 32 0.15 16.71 -6.37
C GLY A 32 -0.17 16.49 -4.88
N ALA A 33 -0.77 15.37 -4.51
CA ALA A 33 -0.86 14.97 -3.11
C ALA A 33 0.49 14.41 -2.61
N ARG A 34 0.83 14.68 -1.36
CA ARG A 34 1.93 14.01 -0.69
C ARG A 34 1.48 12.60 -0.26
N VAL A 35 2.00 11.60 -0.94
CA VAL A 35 1.64 10.19 -0.70
C VAL A 35 2.76 9.51 0.06
N HIS A 36 2.45 9.00 1.25
CA HIS A 36 3.38 8.33 2.15
C HIS A 36 3.01 6.86 2.31
N LEU A 37 4.02 6.02 2.53
CA LEU A 37 3.87 4.58 2.73
C LEU A 37 4.62 4.14 3.98
N ILE A 38 3.92 3.43 4.88
CA ILE A 38 4.49 2.62 5.94
C ILE A 38 4.46 1.16 5.50
N CYS A 39 5.59 0.48 5.64
CA CYS A 39 5.72 -0.97 5.52
C CYS A 39 6.16 -1.54 6.88
N LEU A 40 5.43 -2.50 7.44
CA LEU A 40 5.74 -3.03 8.76
C LEU A 40 7.05 -3.80 8.78
N THR A 41 7.28 -4.62 7.73
CA THR A 41 8.38 -5.58 7.64
C THR A 41 9.12 -5.44 6.30
N ARG A 42 10.21 -6.16 6.13
CA ARG A 42 10.90 -6.29 4.83
C ARG A 42 10.57 -7.58 4.09
N GLY A 43 9.60 -8.36 4.58
CA GLY A 43 9.18 -9.61 3.98
C GLY A 43 10.22 -10.73 4.12
N GLU A 44 10.83 -10.83 5.29
CA GLU A 44 11.94 -11.75 5.61
C GLU A 44 11.57 -13.23 5.49
N ALA A 45 10.28 -13.57 5.65
CA ALA A 45 9.77 -14.93 5.51
C ALA A 45 9.29 -15.26 4.09
N GLY A 46 9.45 -14.33 3.15
CA GLY A 46 9.11 -14.52 1.74
C GLY A 46 9.98 -15.56 1.04
N ARG A 47 9.79 -15.68 -0.27
CA ARG A 47 10.62 -16.52 -1.16
C ARG A 47 11.04 -15.69 -2.36
N ASN A 48 12.23 -15.93 -2.86
CA ASN A 48 12.63 -15.42 -4.16
C ASN A 48 11.96 -16.26 -5.25
N THR A 49 11.09 -15.65 -6.05
CA THR A 49 10.39 -16.30 -7.17
C THR A 49 11.06 -16.05 -8.53
N ASP A 50 12.15 -15.28 -8.56
CA ASP A 50 12.98 -15.05 -9.75
C ASP A 50 14.35 -15.72 -9.60
N PRO A 51 14.53 -16.95 -10.14
CA PRO A 51 15.80 -17.67 -10.04
C PRO A 51 16.97 -16.92 -10.68
N SER A 52 16.73 -16.00 -11.61
CA SER A 52 17.78 -15.23 -12.26
C SER A 52 18.50 -14.27 -11.32
N LEU A 53 17.91 -13.95 -10.17
CA LEU A 53 18.54 -13.13 -9.14
C LEU A 53 19.57 -13.91 -8.31
N GLY A 54 19.56 -15.25 -8.39
CA GLY A 54 20.46 -16.10 -7.63
C GLY A 54 20.18 -16.07 -6.12
N ASP A 55 21.25 -16.28 -5.34
CA ASP A 55 21.18 -16.20 -3.86
C ASP A 55 21.33 -14.74 -3.43
N VAL A 56 20.22 -14.13 -3.03
CA VAL A 56 20.16 -12.72 -2.63
C VAL A 56 19.82 -12.61 -1.14
N ASN A 57 20.30 -11.55 -0.50
CA ASN A 57 19.79 -11.13 0.81
C ASN A 57 18.36 -10.62 0.62
N LEU A 58 17.37 -11.50 0.82
CA LEU A 58 15.97 -11.24 0.47
C LEU A 58 15.40 -9.98 1.12
N PRO A 59 15.58 -9.70 2.43
CA PRO A 59 15.08 -8.46 3.03
C PRO A 59 15.69 -7.20 2.39
N ALA A 60 16.99 -7.19 2.13
CA ALA A 60 17.66 -6.05 1.52
C ALA A 60 17.22 -5.86 0.06
N GLN A 61 17.05 -6.96 -0.68
CA GLN A 61 16.55 -6.93 -2.05
C GLN A 61 15.12 -6.38 -2.10
N ARG A 62 14.22 -6.89 -1.25
CA ARG A 62 12.83 -6.43 -1.18
C ARG A 62 12.70 -4.96 -0.74
N GLU A 63 13.59 -4.48 0.14
CA GLU A 63 13.64 -3.06 0.47
C GLU A 63 13.99 -2.20 -0.76
N GLN A 64 14.96 -2.62 -1.58
CA GLN A 64 15.32 -1.93 -2.82
C GLN A 64 14.18 -1.97 -3.85
N GLU A 65 13.53 -3.12 -3.98
CA GLU A 65 12.37 -3.28 -4.85
C GLU A 65 11.23 -2.33 -4.45
N LEU A 66 10.91 -2.23 -3.15
CA LEU A 66 9.90 -1.30 -2.64
C LEU A 66 10.28 0.17 -2.90
N ARG A 67 11.56 0.54 -2.70
CA ARG A 67 12.02 1.90 -3.03
C ARG A 67 11.86 2.21 -4.52
N SER A 68 12.16 1.24 -5.39
CA SER A 68 11.97 1.37 -6.83
C SER A 68 10.48 1.46 -7.21
N ALA A 69 9.62 0.67 -6.57
CA ALA A 69 8.18 0.73 -6.74
C ALA A 69 7.62 2.11 -6.31
N CYS A 70 8.02 2.62 -5.15
CA CYS A 70 7.62 3.96 -4.68
C CYS A 70 8.04 5.06 -5.67
N ALA A 71 9.28 5.01 -6.18
CA ALA A 71 9.76 5.96 -7.18
C ALA A 71 8.94 5.86 -8.49
N THR A 72 8.62 4.64 -8.94
CA THR A 72 7.76 4.39 -10.11
C THR A 72 6.36 4.96 -9.90
N LEU A 73 5.78 4.84 -8.71
CA LEU A 73 4.46 5.39 -8.38
C LEU A 73 4.48 6.92 -8.17
N GLY A 74 5.67 7.53 -8.07
CA GLY A 74 5.80 8.97 -7.78
C GLY A 74 5.49 9.32 -6.32
N ILE A 75 5.58 8.35 -5.40
CA ILE A 75 5.29 8.54 -3.98
C ILE A 75 6.58 8.68 -3.16
N GLN A 76 6.44 9.15 -1.91
CA GLN A 76 7.59 9.30 -1.01
C GLN A 76 8.27 7.97 -0.74
N PRO A 77 9.58 7.95 -0.44
CA PRO A 77 10.27 6.73 -0.05
C PRO A 77 9.57 6.03 1.12
N PRO A 78 9.58 4.67 1.16
CA PRO A 78 8.87 3.92 2.18
C PRO A 78 9.48 4.12 3.57
N ILE A 79 8.62 4.11 4.59
CA ILE A 79 8.97 4.13 6.01
C ILE A 79 8.81 2.72 6.56
N PHE A 80 9.90 2.09 6.99
CA PHE A 80 9.85 0.77 7.63
C PHE A 80 9.73 0.91 9.14
N LEU A 81 8.82 0.15 9.77
CA LEU A 81 8.68 0.13 11.23
C LEU A 81 9.71 -0.77 11.91
N GLY A 82 10.39 -1.63 11.17
CA GLY A 82 11.49 -2.46 11.66
C GLY A 82 11.08 -3.78 12.31
N TYR A 83 9.85 -4.23 12.06
CA TYR A 83 9.42 -5.57 12.46
C TYR A 83 9.83 -6.60 11.41
N HIS A 84 9.88 -7.87 11.82
CA HIS A 84 10.12 -8.98 10.91
C HIS A 84 8.81 -9.58 10.41
N ASP A 85 8.83 -10.05 9.17
CA ASP A 85 7.72 -10.82 8.59
C ASP A 85 7.46 -12.07 9.43
N SER A 86 6.24 -12.21 9.90
CA SER A 86 5.81 -13.32 10.74
C SER A 86 5.75 -14.65 10.01
N GLY A 87 5.73 -14.62 8.68
CA GLY A 87 5.43 -15.80 7.88
C GLY A 87 3.99 -16.29 8.07
N ARG A 88 3.68 -17.43 7.48
CA ARG A 88 2.36 -18.07 7.62
C ARG A 88 2.47 -19.60 7.53
N GLY A 89 1.46 -20.32 8.04
CA GLY A 89 1.42 -21.78 8.05
C GLY A 89 2.65 -22.36 8.74
N ASP A 90 3.32 -23.31 8.09
CA ASP A 90 4.51 -23.98 8.62
C ASP A 90 5.74 -23.07 8.76
N ARG A 91 5.71 -21.88 8.14
CA ARG A 91 6.77 -20.89 8.23
C ARG A 91 6.51 -19.80 9.25
N LEU A 92 5.47 -19.95 10.08
CA LEU A 92 5.12 -18.96 11.09
C LEU A 92 6.22 -18.86 12.17
N ARG A 93 6.77 -17.66 12.34
CA ARG A 93 7.94 -17.35 13.20
C ARG A 93 7.51 -17.04 14.64
N ARG A 94 7.02 -18.04 15.36
CA ARG A 94 6.52 -17.88 16.74
C ARG A 94 7.61 -17.50 17.73
N ASP A 95 8.85 -17.92 17.47
CA ASP A 95 10.00 -17.74 18.36
C ASP A 95 10.83 -16.48 18.03
N ASP A 96 10.49 -15.74 16.97
CA ASP A 96 11.16 -14.50 16.62
C ASP A 96 10.52 -13.31 17.37
N PRO A 97 11.22 -12.70 18.36
CA PRO A 97 10.65 -11.62 19.15
C PRO A 97 10.38 -10.34 18.35
N LEU A 98 10.99 -10.20 17.15
CA LEU A 98 10.77 -9.09 16.24
C LEU A 98 9.70 -9.37 15.20
N ALA A 99 9.22 -10.62 15.09
CA ALA A 99 8.10 -10.92 14.19
C ALA A 99 6.88 -10.10 14.57
N ALA A 100 6.17 -9.57 13.59
CA ALA A 100 5.05 -8.66 13.81
C ALA A 100 3.98 -9.25 14.72
N ILE A 101 3.76 -10.60 14.66
CA ILE A 101 2.79 -11.31 15.51
C ILE A 101 3.15 -11.29 17.01
N ASN A 102 4.44 -11.13 17.34
CA ASN A 102 4.95 -11.14 18.71
C ASN A 102 5.17 -9.74 19.26
N ALA A 103 5.07 -8.71 18.41
CA ALA A 103 5.32 -7.33 18.80
C ALA A 103 4.14 -6.71 19.56
N ASP A 104 4.43 -5.72 20.41
CA ASP A 104 3.41 -4.92 21.10
C ASP A 104 2.60 -4.07 20.09
N PRO A 105 1.30 -4.32 19.90
CA PRO A 105 0.46 -3.54 18.99
C PRO A 105 0.38 -2.05 19.39
N GLY A 106 0.44 -1.74 20.67
CA GLY A 106 0.44 -0.36 21.16
C GLY A 106 1.71 0.40 20.77
N ARG A 107 2.85 -0.30 20.67
CA ARG A 107 4.09 0.30 20.14
C ARG A 107 3.96 0.58 18.64
N MET A 108 3.43 -0.36 17.86
CA MET A 108 3.19 -0.16 16.43
C MET A 108 2.24 1.02 16.19
N GLU A 109 1.14 1.08 16.93
CA GLU A 109 0.19 2.18 16.85
C GLU A 109 0.87 3.53 17.11
N ARG A 110 1.71 3.65 18.16
CA ARG A 110 2.46 4.88 18.46
C ARG A 110 3.39 5.28 17.32
N GLN A 111 4.11 4.33 16.70
CA GLN A 111 4.97 4.60 15.55
C GLN A 111 4.16 5.13 14.35
N ILE A 112 2.97 4.58 14.10
CA ILE A 112 2.08 5.08 13.03
C ILE A 112 1.59 6.49 13.38
N LEU A 113 1.21 6.76 14.63
CA LEU A 113 0.79 8.09 15.08
C LEU A 113 1.90 9.13 14.91
N GLU A 114 3.16 8.79 15.19
CA GLU A 114 4.31 9.66 14.94
C GLU A 114 4.46 10.02 13.44
N VAL A 115 4.18 9.07 12.56
CA VAL A 115 4.15 9.34 11.11
C VAL A 115 2.96 10.23 10.75
N ILE A 116 1.77 9.97 11.28
CA ILE A 116 0.59 10.82 11.09
C ILE A 116 0.88 12.26 11.52
N GLU A 117 1.51 12.46 12.67
CA GLU A 117 1.87 13.79 13.17
C GLU A 117 2.89 14.52 12.30
N ARG A 118 3.77 13.80 11.60
CA ARG A 118 4.77 14.40 10.67
C ARG A 118 4.22 14.67 9.28
N THR A 119 3.29 13.84 8.81
CA THR A 119 2.85 13.85 7.39
C THR A 119 1.49 14.49 7.19
N HIS A 120 0.73 14.72 8.27
CA HIS A 120 -0.58 15.37 8.28
C HIS A 120 -1.58 14.77 7.26
N PRO A 121 -1.76 13.43 7.19
CA PRO A 121 -2.61 12.84 6.18
C PRO A 121 -4.10 13.07 6.48
N GLN A 122 -4.88 13.41 5.45
CA GLN A 122 -6.32 13.41 5.55
C GLN A 122 -6.90 12.02 5.31
N ILE A 123 -6.21 11.20 4.52
CA ILE A 123 -6.62 9.84 4.15
C ILE A 123 -5.62 8.83 4.72
N LEU A 124 -6.13 7.78 5.34
CA LEU A 124 -5.39 6.58 5.74
C LEU A 124 -5.91 5.38 4.96
N LEU A 125 -4.99 4.63 4.33
CA LEU A 125 -5.29 3.38 3.65
C LEU A 125 -4.63 2.20 4.37
N THR A 126 -5.32 1.07 4.46
CA THR A 126 -4.76 -0.19 4.94
C THR A 126 -5.57 -1.40 4.44
N PHE A 127 -5.23 -2.60 4.89
CA PHE A 127 -6.00 -3.81 4.59
C PHE A 127 -7.38 -3.79 5.23
N ASP A 128 -8.28 -4.60 4.66
CA ASP A 128 -9.58 -4.93 5.24
C ASP A 128 -9.45 -5.83 6.50
N PRO A 129 -10.53 -6.07 7.24
CA PRO A 129 -10.52 -6.92 8.44
C PRO A 129 -10.07 -8.38 8.19
N HIS A 130 -10.20 -8.89 6.99
CA HIS A 130 -9.73 -10.23 6.62
C HIS A 130 -8.23 -10.26 6.26
N GLY A 131 -7.58 -9.08 6.17
CA GLY A 131 -6.19 -8.99 5.74
C GLY A 131 -5.98 -9.57 4.35
N MET A 132 -6.91 -9.31 3.42
CA MET A 132 -6.92 -9.79 2.05
C MET A 132 -7.14 -11.32 1.93
N TYR A 133 -6.28 -12.14 2.51
CA TYR A 133 -6.36 -13.62 2.50
C TYR A 133 -5.95 -14.24 3.86
N GLY A 134 -5.99 -13.45 4.91
CA GLY A 134 -5.73 -13.94 6.27
C GLY A 134 -4.25 -14.05 6.64
N HIS A 135 -3.33 -13.33 5.96
CA HIS A 135 -1.94 -13.29 6.41
C HIS A 135 -1.85 -12.63 7.80
N PRO A 136 -1.15 -13.20 8.77
CA PRO A 136 -1.07 -12.64 10.13
C PRO A 136 -0.66 -11.17 10.16
N ASP A 137 0.35 -10.79 9.38
CA ASP A 137 0.85 -9.40 9.35
C ASP A 137 -0.12 -8.43 8.69
N HIS A 138 -0.94 -8.89 7.73
CA HIS A 138 -2.01 -8.06 7.14
C HIS A 138 -3.10 -7.76 8.18
N LEU A 139 -3.46 -8.76 8.99
CA LEU A 139 -4.41 -8.58 10.10
C LEU A 139 -3.86 -7.62 11.16
N ILE A 140 -2.55 -7.69 11.43
CA ILE A 140 -1.87 -6.76 12.35
C ILE A 140 -1.86 -5.35 11.75
N ALA A 141 -1.47 -5.19 10.48
CA ALA A 141 -1.45 -3.89 9.80
C ALA A 141 -2.84 -3.25 9.82
N HIS A 142 -3.91 -4.01 9.49
CA HIS A 142 -5.28 -3.56 9.62
C HIS A 142 -5.59 -3.06 11.03
N ARG A 143 -5.31 -3.87 12.04
CA ARG A 143 -5.61 -3.57 13.44
C ARG A 143 -4.91 -2.31 13.94
N VAL A 144 -3.58 -2.21 13.72
CA VAL A 144 -2.80 -1.10 14.28
C VAL A 144 -3.04 0.21 13.52
N ALA A 145 -3.28 0.16 12.20
CA ALA A 145 -3.66 1.34 11.42
C ALA A 145 -5.07 1.84 11.80
N THR A 146 -6.01 0.94 12.02
CA THR A 146 -7.37 1.29 12.50
C THR A 146 -7.30 1.90 13.89
N ALA A 147 -6.49 1.37 14.81
CA ALA A 147 -6.28 1.94 16.13
C ALA A 147 -5.63 3.34 16.04
N ALA A 148 -4.61 3.51 15.22
CA ALA A 148 -3.97 4.80 14.98
C ALA A 148 -4.95 5.85 14.40
N TYR A 149 -5.83 5.43 13.46
CA TYR A 149 -6.92 6.28 13.00
C TYR A 149 -7.80 6.72 14.18
N ALA A 150 -8.29 5.79 14.99
CA ALA A 150 -9.15 6.11 16.14
C ALA A 150 -8.45 7.09 17.10
N SER A 151 -7.21 6.81 17.49
CA SER A 151 -6.42 7.62 18.41
C SER A 151 -6.06 9.00 17.85
N SER A 152 -5.89 9.13 16.53
CA SER A 152 -5.64 10.43 15.88
C SER A 152 -6.79 11.43 16.11
N GLY A 153 -8.01 10.95 16.38
CA GLY A 153 -9.17 11.78 16.70
C GLY A 153 -8.99 12.65 17.95
N PHE A 154 -8.10 12.26 18.85
CA PHE A 154 -7.77 13.00 20.08
C PHE A 154 -6.51 13.85 19.95
N ARG A 155 -5.90 13.89 18.75
CA ARG A 155 -4.66 14.60 18.46
C ARG A 155 -4.92 15.91 17.70
N GLN A 156 -3.88 16.73 17.56
CA GLN A 156 -3.96 17.94 16.73
C GLN A 156 -4.13 17.57 15.25
N VAL A 157 -3.40 16.56 14.80
CA VAL A 157 -3.51 16.01 13.45
C VAL A 157 -4.56 14.89 13.45
N ARG A 158 -5.68 15.14 12.77
CA ARG A 158 -6.80 14.20 12.69
C ARG A 158 -6.94 13.67 11.27
N VAL A 159 -6.73 12.38 11.10
CA VAL A 159 -7.05 11.71 9.83
C VAL A 159 -8.56 11.80 9.60
N GLN A 160 -8.99 12.28 8.42
CA GLN A 160 -10.41 12.51 8.14
C GLN A 160 -11.15 11.23 7.74
N ARG A 161 -10.46 10.37 6.97
CA ARG A 161 -11.06 9.12 6.48
C ARG A 161 -10.08 7.97 6.56
N LEU A 162 -10.57 6.82 6.99
CA LEU A 162 -9.90 5.54 6.92
C LEU A 162 -10.59 4.68 5.85
N PHE A 163 -9.83 4.21 4.88
CA PHE A 163 -10.29 3.26 3.88
C PHE A 163 -9.54 1.94 3.99
N TYR A 164 -10.26 0.86 3.72
CA TYR A 164 -9.70 -0.47 3.55
C TYR A 164 -9.66 -0.83 2.08
N THR A 165 -8.54 -1.34 1.61
CA THR A 165 -8.45 -1.92 0.27
C THR A 165 -9.24 -3.22 0.24
N VAL A 166 -10.20 -3.33 -0.68
CA VAL A 166 -11.08 -4.49 -0.78
C VAL A 166 -11.16 -5.00 -2.22
N GLN A 167 -11.71 -6.18 -2.40
CA GLN A 167 -12.14 -6.71 -3.69
C GLN A 167 -13.59 -7.10 -3.61
N SER A 168 -14.36 -6.75 -4.64
CA SER A 168 -15.72 -7.22 -4.74
C SER A 168 -15.77 -8.72 -5.01
N ARG A 169 -16.91 -9.34 -4.66
CA ARG A 169 -17.13 -10.75 -4.99
C ARG A 169 -16.99 -11.03 -6.49
N GLU A 170 -17.49 -10.13 -7.32
CA GLU A 170 -17.40 -10.26 -8.77
C GLU A 170 -15.95 -10.19 -9.27
N GLU A 171 -15.15 -9.24 -8.75
CA GLU A 171 -13.71 -9.13 -9.07
C GLU A 171 -12.95 -10.39 -8.61
N MET A 172 -13.25 -10.91 -7.42
CA MET A 172 -12.63 -12.14 -6.91
C MET A 172 -12.96 -13.33 -7.80
N LEU A 173 -14.22 -13.51 -8.20
CA LEU A 173 -14.64 -14.57 -9.11
C LEU A 173 -13.96 -14.47 -10.48
N ARG A 174 -13.79 -13.25 -11.01
CA ARG A 174 -13.04 -13.04 -12.26
C ARG A 174 -11.58 -13.41 -12.14
N LEU A 175 -10.93 -13.08 -11.02
CA LEU A 175 -9.54 -13.45 -10.74
C LEU A 175 -9.36 -14.96 -10.59
N GLN A 176 -10.35 -15.66 -10.04
CA GLN A 176 -10.33 -17.11 -9.88
C GLN A 176 -10.77 -17.87 -11.15
N SER A 177 -11.52 -17.24 -12.05
CA SER A 177 -11.98 -17.88 -13.27
C SER A 177 -10.82 -18.20 -14.20
N GLY A 178 -10.38 -19.47 -14.16
CA GLY A 178 -9.38 -20.01 -15.08
C GLY A 178 -8.06 -20.48 -14.49
N ARG A 179 -7.74 -20.17 -13.23
CA ARG A 179 -6.55 -20.71 -12.51
C ARG A 179 -6.68 -20.59 -11.00
N SER A 180 -6.13 -21.56 -10.30
CA SER A 180 -5.81 -21.42 -8.87
C SER A 180 -4.77 -20.31 -8.70
N LEU A 181 -5.17 -19.21 -8.08
CA LEU A 181 -4.22 -18.18 -7.63
C LEU A 181 -3.61 -18.66 -6.30
N GLY A 182 -2.61 -19.49 -6.32
CA GLY A 182 -1.92 -20.16 -5.20
C GLY A 182 -2.21 -19.68 -3.78
N VAL A 183 -2.15 -18.37 -3.51
CA VAL A 183 -2.50 -17.79 -2.19
C VAL A 183 -4.00 -17.79 -1.90
N LEU A 184 -4.85 -17.94 -2.93
CA LEU A 184 -6.32 -17.98 -2.85
C LEU A 184 -6.86 -19.40 -3.05
N GLU A 185 -5.96 -20.39 -3.20
CA GLU A 185 -6.37 -21.78 -3.37
C GLU A 185 -7.10 -22.30 -2.13
N GLY A 186 -8.27 -22.86 -2.33
CA GLY A 186 -9.12 -23.36 -1.25
C GLY A 186 -9.85 -22.28 -0.44
N LEU A 187 -9.76 -21.00 -0.84
CA LEU A 187 -10.51 -19.94 -0.23
C LEU A 187 -11.80 -19.66 -1.01
N GLU A 188 -12.92 -19.68 -0.29
CA GLU A 188 -14.20 -19.29 -0.87
C GLU A 188 -14.21 -17.77 -1.10
N PRO A 189 -14.63 -17.29 -2.30
CA PRO A 189 -14.65 -15.85 -2.60
C PRO A 189 -15.41 -15.04 -1.56
N GLU A 190 -16.50 -15.60 -1.03
CA GLU A 190 -17.35 -14.97 -0.03
C GLU A 190 -16.65 -14.75 1.33
N THR A 191 -15.53 -15.44 1.59
CA THR A 191 -14.77 -15.29 2.83
C THR A 191 -13.85 -14.06 2.80
N TYR A 192 -13.29 -13.74 1.62
CA TYR A 192 -12.26 -12.69 1.49
C TYR A 192 -12.68 -11.54 0.57
N ALA A 193 -13.79 -11.67 -0.13
CA ALA A 193 -14.41 -10.60 -0.87
C ALA A 193 -15.40 -9.83 0.01
N VAL A 194 -15.75 -8.63 -0.43
CA VAL A 194 -16.83 -7.85 0.17
C VAL A 194 -18.05 -7.84 -0.74
N CYS A 195 -19.24 -7.66 -0.12
CA CYS A 195 -20.45 -7.36 -0.88
C CYS A 195 -20.27 -6.02 -1.59
N ASP A 196 -20.67 -5.93 -2.86
CA ASP A 196 -20.56 -4.70 -3.66
C ASP A 196 -21.26 -3.51 -3.00
N CYS A 197 -22.32 -3.76 -2.20
CA CYS A 197 -23.00 -2.72 -1.44
C CYS A 197 -22.15 -2.07 -0.35
N THR A 198 -21.02 -2.67 0.04
CA THR A 198 -20.08 -2.12 1.04
C THR A 198 -18.90 -1.38 0.42
N ILE A 199 -18.82 -1.34 -0.91
CA ILE A 199 -17.79 -0.58 -1.62
C ILE A 199 -18.13 0.90 -1.49
N ALA A 200 -17.28 1.60 -0.74
CA ALA A 200 -17.42 3.01 -0.43
C ALA A 200 -16.78 3.91 -1.49
N ALA A 201 -15.73 3.42 -2.15
CA ALA A 201 -15.08 4.14 -3.23
C ALA A 201 -14.61 3.16 -4.32
N ARG A 202 -14.68 3.61 -5.58
CA ARG A 202 -14.15 2.93 -6.76
C ARG A 202 -13.37 3.94 -7.57
N ILE A 203 -12.06 3.81 -7.56
CA ILE A 203 -11.12 4.73 -8.20
C ILE A 203 -10.73 4.19 -9.56
N ASP A 204 -11.05 4.91 -10.62
CA ASP A 204 -10.58 4.60 -11.97
C ASP A 204 -9.08 4.87 -12.08
N ILE A 205 -8.32 3.80 -12.35
CA ILE A 205 -6.87 3.88 -12.44
C ILE A 205 -6.32 3.61 -13.85
N ARG A 206 -7.19 3.56 -14.87
CA ARG A 206 -6.76 3.21 -16.24
C ARG A 206 -5.66 4.11 -16.77
N ALA A 207 -5.68 5.41 -16.41
CA ALA A 207 -4.62 6.35 -16.78
C ALA A 207 -3.26 6.03 -16.11
N HIS A 208 -3.26 5.30 -14.99
CA HIS A 208 -2.08 4.91 -14.21
C HIS A 208 -1.81 3.39 -14.25
N ALA A 209 -2.51 2.64 -15.12
CA ALA A 209 -2.38 1.19 -15.23
C ALA A 209 -0.95 0.74 -15.56
N ALA A 210 -0.30 1.39 -16.51
CA ALA A 210 1.09 1.10 -16.86
C ALA A 210 2.05 1.37 -15.69
N GLN A 211 1.84 2.45 -14.95
CA GLN A 211 2.63 2.85 -13.80
C GLN A 211 2.45 1.86 -12.65
N LYS A 212 1.20 1.47 -12.33
CA LYS A 212 0.90 0.42 -11.35
C LYS A 212 1.57 -0.89 -11.72
N ARG A 213 1.45 -1.32 -12.99
CA ARG A 213 2.09 -2.55 -13.46
C ARG A 213 3.60 -2.50 -13.31
N ALA A 214 4.23 -1.41 -13.71
CA ALA A 214 5.68 -1.24 -13.58
C ALA A 214 6.13 -1.28 -12.11
N ALA A 215 5.39 -0.66 -11.19
CA ALA A 215 5.66 -0.72 -9.76
C ALA A 215 5.51 -2.15 -9.21
N LEU A 216 4.46 -2.87 -9.60
CA LEU A 216 4.25 -4.26 -9.19
C LEU A 216 5.42 -5.16 -9.66
N PHE A 217 5.86 -5.02 -10.91
CA PHE A 217 6.97 -5.81 -11.45
C PHE A 217 8.36 -5.32 -10.99
N ALA A 218 8.46 -4.17 -10.31
CA ALA A 218 9.68 -3.80 -9.60
C ALA A 218 9.98 -4.75 -8.43
N HIS A 219 8.95 -5.42 -7.87
CA HIS A 219 9.08 -6.47 -6.85
C HIS A 219 9.47 -7.83 -7.46
N ARG A 220 10.60 -7.88 -8.15
CA ARG A 220 11.05 -9.05 -8.91
C ARG A 220 11.11 -10.33 -8.09
N THR A 221 11.53 -10.23 -6.83
CA THR A 221 11.56 -11.40 -5.94
C THR A 221 10.18 -12.00 -5.70
N GLN A 222 9.09 -11.24 -5.89
CA GLN A 222 7.70 -11.65 -5.63
C GLN A 222 6.89 -11.85 -6.91
N THR A 223 7.30 -11.23 -8.01
CA THR A 223 6.63 -11.29 -9.32
C THR A 223 7.44 -12.05 -10.38
N GLY A 224 8.42 -12.81 -9.95
CA GLY A 224 9.25 -13.64 -10.83
C GLY A 224 8.45 -14.79 -11.48
N PRO A 225 9.06 -15.53 -12.41
CA PRO A 225 8.40 -16.56 -13.21
C PRO A 225 7.86 -17.75 -12.38
N LEU A 226 8.30 -17.90 -11.13
CA LEU A 226 7.79 -18.93 -10.22
C LEU A 226 6.62 -18.43 -9.34
N SER A 227 6.21 -17.17 -9.48
CA SER A 227 5.05 -16.61 -8.77
C SER A 227 3.79 -16.70 -9.62
N THR A 228 2.64 -16.73 -8.96
CA THR A 228 1.34 -16.64 -9.65
C THR A 228 1.23 -15.33 -10.45
N LEU A 229 1.65 -14.20 -9.86
CA LEU A 229 1.60 -12.90 -10.54
C LEU A 229 2.48 -12.85 -11.78
N GLY A 230 3.69 -13.44 -11.73
CA GLY A 230 4.61 -13.49 -12.87
C GLY A 230 4.15 -14.36 -14.03
N THR A 231 3.13 -15.19 -13.82
CA THR A 231 2.56 -16.09 -14.85
C THR A 231 1.22 -15.63 -15.41
N LEU A 232 0.67 -14.50 -14.92
CA LEU A 232 -0.59 -13.96 -15.43
C LEU A 232 -0.40 -13.37 -16.83
N THR A 233 -1.38 -13.63 -17.70
CA THR A 233 -1.47 -12.99 -19.02
C THR A 233 -1.96 -11.55 -18.91
N ASP A 234 -1.79 -10.75 -19.97
CA ASP A 234 -2.29 -9.37 -19.99
C ASP A 234 -3.80 -9.29 -19.81
N GLU A 235 -4.55 -10.27 -20.35
CA GLU A 235 -6.00 -10.37 -20.18
C GLU A 235 -6.38 -10.60 -18.70
N GLN A 236 -5.63 -11.44 -18.00
CA GLN A 236 -5.83 -11.70 -16.56
C GLN A 236 -5.44 -10.52 -15.70
N PHE A 237 -4.47 -9.70 -16.13
CA PHE A 237 -4.09 -8.46 -15.46
C PHE A 237 -5.08 -7.31 -15.67
N ALA A 238 -5.80 -7.29 -16.81
CA ALA A 238 -6.66 -6.16 -17.19
C ALA A 238 -7.65 -5.71 -16.09
N PRO A 239 -8.34 -6.62 -15.36
CA PRO A 239 -9.24 -6.21 -14.28
C PRO A 239 -8.52 -5.48 -13.14
N LEU A 240 -7.29 -5.91 -12.80
CA LEU A 240 -6.47 -5.29 -11.74
C LEU A 240 -5.96 -3.90 -12.13
N MET A 241 -6.00 -3.58 -13.42
CA MET A 241 -5.48 -2.33 -14.00
C MET A 241 -6.58 -1.33 -14.35
N ALA A 242 -7.86 -1.66 -14.10
CA ALA A 242 -8.97 -0.81 -14.47
C ALA A 242 -9.44 0.10 -13.34
N ALA A 243 -9.66 -0.46 -12.17
CA ALA A 243 -10.13 0.26 -11.00
C ALA A 243 -9.64 -0.40 -9.71
N GLU A 244 -9.60 0.39 -8.63
CA GLU A 244 -9.31 -0.08 -7.28
C GLU A 244 -10.48 0.27 -6.37
N THR A 245 -10.82 -0.66 -5.49
CA THR A 245 -12.03 -0.58 -4.65
C THR A 245 -11.67 -0.51 -3.18
N PHE A 246 -12.46 0.27 -2.46
CA PHE A 246 -12.25 0.56 -1.05
C PHE A 246 -13.57 0.50 -0.28
N SER A 247 -13.54 -0.08 0.92
CA SER A 247 -14.59 0.09 1.92
C SER A 247 -14.20 1.17 2.93
N LEU A 248 -15.18 1.75 3.59
CA LEU A 248 -14.95 2.81 4.58
C LEU A 248 -14.75 2.19 5.97
N GLY A 249 -13.55 2.39 6.55
CA GLY A 249 -13.23 1.97 7.92
C GLY A 249 -13.56 3.00 8.98
N GLY A 250 -13.58 4.29 8.60
CA GLY A 250 -13.93 5.39 9.49
C GLY A 250 -14.02 6.72 8.78
N ILE A 251 -14.85 7.62 9.30
CA ILE A 251 -15.11 8.93 8.70
C ILE A 251 -15.29 9.99 9.77
N ARG A 252 -14.73 11.18 9.52
CA ARG A 252 -14.90 12.39 10.35
C ARG A 252 -15.33 13.62 9.52
N SER A 253 -15.62 13.41 8.25
CA SER A 253 -16.00 14.49 7.32
C SER A 253 -17.17 14.04 6.44
N PRO A 254 -18.02 14.94 5.97
CA PRO A 254 -19.10 14.58 5.04
C PRO A 254 -18.58 13.84 3.80
N VAL A 255 -19.41 12.94 3.28
CA VAL A 255 -19.23 12.26 2.01
C VAL A 255 -20.26 12.80 1.03
N PRO A 256 -19.84 13.39 -0.11
CA PRO A 256 -20.80 14.04 -1.02
C PRO A 256 -21.64 13.04 -1.82
N GLN A 257 -21.11 11.84 -2.08
CA GLN A 257 -21.79 10.77 -2.84
C GLN A 257 -21.28 9.40 -2.42
N TYR A 258 -22.05 8.36 -2.78
CA TYR A 258 -21.71 6.98 -2.49
C TYR A 258 -22.10 6.07 -3.66
N PRO A 259 -21.19 5.21 -4.20
CA PRO A 259 -19.76 5.19 -3.94
C PRO A 259 -19.04 6.45 -4.43
N MET A 260 -17.90 6.79 -3.78
CA MET A 260 -17.02 7.88 -4.18
C MET A 260 -16.15 7.46 -5.38
N ASP A 261 -15.85 8.40 -6.25
CA ASP A 261 -14.85 8.29 -7.31
C ASP A 261 -13.54 9.04 -6.99
N ASP A 262 -13.51 9.73 -5.84
CA ASP A 262 -12.34 10.41 -5.28
C ASP A 262 -12.32 10.26 -3.75
N LEU A 263 -11.20 9.77 -3.19
CA LEU A 263 -11.05 9.59 -1.73
C LEU A 263 -11.05 10.92 -0.97
N PHE A 264 -10.64 12.00 -1.64
CA PHE A 264 -10.63 13.36 -1.07
C PHE A 264 -11.92 14.15 -1.32
N ALA A 265 -12.91 13.58 -2.02
CA ALA A 265 -14.15 14.29 -2.36
C ALA A 265 -14.78 14.98 -1.15
N GLY A 266 -15.02 16.28 -1.24
CA GLY A 266 -15.63 17.08 -0.16
C GLY A 266 -14.70 17.45 1.01
N LEU A 267 -13.41 17.13 0.94
CA LEU A 267 -12.40 17.62 1.88
C LEU A 267 -11.86 18.98 1.40
N ASP A 268 -11.61 19.90 2.34
CA ASP A 268 -10.96 21.18 2.07
C ASP A 268 -9.44 21.00 2.02
N VAL A 269 -8.93 20.55 0.86
CA VAL A 269 -7.51 20.31 0.61
C VAL A 269 -7.06 20.88 -0.71
N GLU A 270 -5.77 21.23 -0.81
CA GLU A 270 -5.12 21.68 -2.03
C GLU A 270 -4.16 20.63 -2.57
N PHE A 271 -4.22 20.39 -3.88
CA PHE A 271 -3.25 19.56 -4.61
C PHE A 271 -2.20 20.49 -5.21
N HIS A 272 -0.94 20.32 -4.79
CA HIS A 272 0.17 21.10 -5.32
C HIS A 272 0.91 20.26 -6.36
N ALA A 273 0.72 20.57 -7.65
CA ALA A 273 1.57 20.00 -8.68
C ALA A 273 3.03 20.39 -8.38
N GLU A 274 3.87 19.43 -7.99
CA GLU A 274 5.30 19.68 -7.98
C GLU A 274 5.72 19.94 -9.43
N VAL A 275 6.22 21.16 -9.68
CA VAL A 275 6.90 21.47 -10.93
C VAL A 275 8.18 20.65 -10.94
N CYS A 276 8.14 19.53 -11.64
CA CYS A 276 9.33 18.72 -11.91
C CYS A 276 10.24 19.57 -12.80
N GLY A 277 11.27 20.22 -12.24
CA GLY A 277 12.22 21.01 -13.02
C GLY A 277 12.84 22.19 -12.29
N GLU A 278 13.61 21.96 -11.22
CA GLU A 278 14.76 22.81 -10.97
C GLU A 278 16.02 22.05 -11.35
N GLU A 279 16.51 22.33 -12.56
CA GLU A 279 17.89 22.08 -12.93
C GLU A 279 18.80 22.72 -11.87
N VAL A 280 19.57 21.88 -11.18
CA VAL A 280 20.71 22.34 -10.40
C VAL A 280 21.68 22.97 -11.37
N ARG A 281 21.60 24.29 -11.56
CA ARG A 281 22.66 25.05 -12.23
C ARG A 281 23.88 24.97 -11.34
N GLY A 282 24.87 24.23 -11.80
CA GLY A 282 26.18 24.13 -11.20
C GLY A 282 26.83 25.50 -11.09
N GLY A 283 26.93 26.01 -9.86
CA GLY A 283 27.80 27.10 -9.53
C GLY A 283 29.22 26.56 -9.38
N SER A 284 30.06 26.80 -10.38
CA SER A 284 31.51 26.61 -10.29
C SER A 284 32.06 27.64 -9.31
N ALA A 285 32.45 27.22 -8.12
CA ALA A 285 33.32 27.98 -7.26
C ALA A 285 34.76 27.66 -7.67
N GLN A 286 35.38 28.57 -8.39
CA GLN A 286 36.83 28.62 -8.54
C GLN A 286 37.46 29.09 -7.23
N GLU A 287 38.41 28.30 -6.77
CA GLU A 287 39.38 28.65 -5.73
C GLU A 287 40.13 29.96 -6.06
N GLN A 288 40.30 30.80 -5.04
CA GLN A 288 41.47 31.67 -4.98
C GLN A 288 42.07 31.56 -3.58
N PHE A 289 43.22 30.92 -3.52
CA PHE A 289 44.20 31.09 -2.47
C PHE A 289 45.00 32.35 -2.75
N ALA A 290 45.15 33.21 -1.77
CA ALA A 290 46.32 34.06 -1.50
C ALA A 290 46.39 34.30 0.01
#